data_e1d85fe7dd27d4e1da029382ed39eb21
#
_entry.id   e1d85fe7dd27d4e1da029382ed39eb21
#
_cell.length_a   1.000
_cell.length_b   1.000
_cell.length_c   1.000
_cell.angle_alpha   90.00
_cell.angle_beta   90.00
_cell.angle_gamma   90.00
#
_symmetry.space_group_name_H-M   'P 1'
#
loop_
_entity.id
_entity.type
_entity.pdbx_description
1 polymer ?
#
loop_
_entity_poly.entity_id
_entity_poly.type
_entity_poly.pdbx_seq_one_letter_code
_entity_poly.pdbx_strand_id
1 'polypeptide(L)'
;SSSSRGLGDVYKRQIIIVTSGNLATSQAVFKSVEKDIKNKNASLNLNTCKDFEQIASYIGKLNIKHSSPDGVNTDSLVLGSTFIIGGQIRGQDLELYMVYPQGNYIRPADSKPYLVIGEVKYGKPILDRVITPNVSIGDASRCALISMDSTLKSDLTVGPPIDIAVYKKDQKKISYLKCLNTSDEDYTKICDKWSDK
;
A
#
# COMPACT_ATOMS: atom_id res chain seq x y z
N SER A 1 2.56 -7.59 -10.33
CA SER A 1 3.42 -6.42 -10.15
C SER A 1 2.64 -5.30 -9.48
N SER A 2 2.88 -5.13 -8.18
CA SER A 2 2.35 -3.96 -7.47
C SER A 2 3.16 -2.74 -7.90
N SER A 3 2.59 -1.92 -8.78
CA SER A 3 3.22 -0.67 -9.19
C SER A 3 3.00 0.38 -8.10
N SER A 4 3.98 0.59 -7.24
CA SER A 4 4.00 1.76 -6.36
C SER A 4 4.39 3.00 -7.18
N ARG A 5 3.43 3.85 -7.51
CA ARG A 5 3.69 5.14 -8.13
C ARG A 5 3.44 6.25 -7.13
N GLY A 6 4.46 7.05 -6.83
CA GLY A 6 4.31 8.31 -6.13
C GLY A 6 3.63 9.33 -7.06
N LEU A 7 2.36 9.64 -6.80
CA LEU A 7 1.60 10.63 -7.55
C LEU A 7 1.32 11.83 -6.63
N GLY A 8 1.92 12.98 -6.93
CA GLY A 8 1.64 14.22 -6.20
C GLY A 8 2.63 15.34 -6.55
N ASP A 9 2.26 16.57 -6.23
CA ASP A 9 3.17 17.72 -6.26
C ASP A 9 4.34 17.44 -5.31
N VAL A 10 5.53 17.23 -5.87
CA VAL A 10 6.74 16.71 -5.22
C VAL A 10 7.13 17.47 -3.94
N TYR A 11 6.58 18.66 -3.73
CA TYR A 11 6.92 19.55 -2.62
C TYR A 11 5.86 19.65 -1.51
N LYS A 12 4.64 19.18 -1.76
CA LYS A 12 3.53 19.38 -0.81
C LYS A 12 2.95 18.08 -0.27
N ARG A 13 3.05 16.99 -1.00
CA ARG A 13 2.40 15.71 -0.68
C ARG A 13 3.30 14.56 -1.05
N GLN A 14 3.38 13.58 -0.16
CA GLN A 14 3.94 12.26 -0.45
C GLN A 14 2.86 11.24 -0.19
N ILE A 15 2.41 10.58 -1.24
CA ILE A 15 1.34 9.59 -1.19
C ILE A 15 1.86 8.32 -1.83
N ILE A 16 1.89 7.23 -1.08
CA ILE A 16 2.23 5.89 -1.53
C ILE A 16 0.93 5.09 -1.54
N ILE A 17 0.64 4.44 -2.65
CA ILE A 17 -0.52 3.58 -2.80
C ILE A 17 -0.05 2.21 -3.26
N VAL A 18 -0.43 1.17 -2.53
CA VAL A 18 -0.25 -0.23 -2.92
C VAL A 18 -1.60 -0.92 -2.98
N THR A 19 -1.72 -1.95 -3.79
CA THR A 19 -3.01 -2.61 -4.04
C THR A 19 -2.85 -4.12 -4.16
N SER A 20 -3.92 -4.83 -3.81
CA SER A 20 -4.11 -6.26 -4.08
C SER A 20 -5.55 -6.55 -4.51
N GLY A 21 -5.77 -7.70 -5.12
CA GLY A 21 -7.08 -8.13 -5.61
C GLY A 21 -7.19 -8.02 -7.13
N ASN A 22 -8.30 -7.51 -7.65
CA ASN A 22 -8.54 -7.47 -9.09
C ASN A 22 -7.65 -6.44 -9.80
N LEU A 23 -6.77 -6.94 -10.68
CA LEU A 23 -5.80 -6.09 -11.38
C LEU A 23 -6.49 -5.09 -12.32
N ALA A 24 -7.55 -5.49 -13.02
CA ALA A 24 -8.26 -4.60 -13.95
C ALA A 24 -8.89 -3.43 -13.20
N THR A 25 -9.51 -3.69 -12.05
CA THR A 25 -10.07 -2.65 -11.18
C THR A 25 -8.98 -1.72 -10.66
N SER A 26 -7.87 -2.27 -10.17
CA SER A 26 -6.73 -1.46 -9.70
C SER A 26 -6.20 -0.54 -10.79
N GLN A 27 -5.99 -1.06 -11.99
CA GLN A 27 -5.52 -0.27 -13.15
C GLN A 27 -6.52 0.81 -13.54
N ALA A 28 -7.83 0.52 -13.52
CA ALA A 28 -8.87 1.49 -13.83
C ALA A 28 -8.93 2.62 -12.79
N VAL A 29 -8.75 2.29 -11.49
CA VAL A 29 -8.64 3.28 -10.42
C VAL A 29 -7.43 4.18 -10.65
N PHE A 30 -6.24 3.64 -10.88
CA PHE A 30 -5.04 4.44 -11.13
C PHE A 30 -5.16 5.32 -12.37
N LYS A 31 -5.75 4.80 -13.46
CA LYS A 31 -6.01 5.59 -14.67
C LYS A 31 -6.96 6.76 -14.39
N SER A 32 -7.98 6.55 -13.57
CA SER A 32 -8.89 7.63 -13.17
C SER A 32 -8.18 8.67 -12.31
N VAL A 33 -7.37 8.25 -11.35
CA VAL A 33 -6.54 9.14 -10.53
C VAL A 33 -5.62 10.00 -11.41
N GLU A 34 -4.91 9.39 -12.36
CA GLU A 34 -4.03 10.12 -13.29
C GLU A 34 -4.80 11.12 -14.16
N LYS A 35 -6.00 10.74 -14.63
CA LYS A 35 -6.89 11.62 -15.39
C LYS A 35 -7.34 12.81 -14.57
N ASP A 36 -7.77 12.57 -13.33
CA ASP A 36 -8.29 13.62 -12.45
C ASP A 36 -7.18 14.60 -12.03
N ILE A 37 -5.95 14.12 -11.82
CA ILE A 37 -4.80 14.99 -11.55
C ILE A 37 -4.51 15.93 -12.74
N LYS A 38 -4.64 15.43 -13.97
CA LYS A 38 -4.40 16.22 -15.19
C LYS A 38 -5.57 17.17 -15.53
N ASN A 39 -6.76 16.88 -15.04
CA ASN A 39 -7.95 17.68 -15.29
C ASN A 39 -8.07 18.83 -14.29
N LYS A 40 -7.78 20.05 -14.75
CA LYS A 40 -7.91 21.27 -13.93
C LYS A 40 -9.33 21.54 -13.41
N ASN A 41 -10.34 20.96 -14.04
CA ASN A 41 -11.76 21.11 -13.68
C ASN A 41 -12.26 19.93 -12.82
N ALA A 42 -11.43 18.99 -12.45
CA ALA A 42 -11.81 17.92 -11.54
C ALA A 42 -12.18 18.50 -10.18
N SER A 43 -13.37 18.18 -9.69
CA SER A 43 -13.85 18.64 -8.38
C SER A 43 -13.01 18.13 -7.22
N LEU A 44 -12.39 16.95 -7.38
CA LEU A 44 -11.51 16.32 -6.38
C LEU A 44 -10.46 15.46 -7.08
N ASN A 45 -9.23 15.56 -6.61
CA ASN A 45 -8.13 14.71 -7.02
C ASN A 45 -7.09 14.65 -5.88
N LEU A 46 -6.03 13.85 -6.01
CA LEU A 46 -5.02 13.69 -4.95
C LEU A 46 -4.33 15.02 -4.57
N ASN A 47 -4.28 16.01 -5.45
CA ASN A 47 -3.66 17.31 -5.17
C ASN A 47 -4.62 18.25 -4.43
N THR A 48 -5.93 18.06 -4.54
CA THR A 48 -6.97 18.93 -3.96
C THR A 48 -7.58 18.37 -2.68
N CYS A 49 -7.41 17.08 -2.37
CA CYS A 49 -7.85 16.48 -1.11
C CYS A 49 -7.24 17.23 0.09
N LYS A 50 -8.03 17.50 1.12
CA LYS A 50 -7.61 18.28 2.30
C LYS A 50 -6.72 17.47 3.24
N ASP A 51 -7.00 16.17 3.38
CA ASP A 51 -6.37 15.23 4.30
C ASP A 51 -6.36 13.81 3.73
N PHE A 52 -5.73 12.88 4.43
CA PHE A 52 -5.65 11.48 4.01
C PHE A 52 -6.98 10.75 4.10
N GLU A 53 -7.88 11.16 4.98
CA GLU A 53 -9.23 10.59 5.05
C GLU A 53 -10.01 10.90 3.77
N GLN A 54 -9.90 12.12 3.26
CA GLN A 54 -10.50 12.50 1.99
C GLN A 54 -9.86 11.75 0.81
N ILE A 55 -8.54 11.47 0.86
CA ILE A 55 -7.87 10.63 -0.14
C ILE A 55 -8.43 9.20 -0.09
N ALA A 56 -8.58 8.62 1.10
CA ALA A 56 -9.13 7.28 1.27
C ALA A 56 -10.57 7.19 0.75
N SER A 57 -11.41 8.17 1.08
CA SER A 57 -12.77 8.30 0.56
C SER A 57 -12.81 8.42 -0.97
N TYR A 58 -11.92 9.24 -1.55
CA TYR A 58 -11.80 9.42 -3.00
C TYR A 58 -11.43 8.11 -3.71
N ILE A 59 -10.40 7.41 -3.23
CA ILE A 59 -10.01 6.10 -3.77
C ILE A 59 -11.12 5.07 -3.59
N GLY A 60 -11.82 5.08 -2.45
CA GLY A 60 -12.96 4.20 -2.20
C GLY A 60 -14.09 4.38 -3.21
N LYS A 61 -14.43 5.62 -3.54
CA LYS A 61 -15.43 5.93 -4.57
C LYS A 61 -15.01 5.46 -5.96
N LEU A 62 -13.75 5.64 -6.32
CA LEU A 62 -13.21 5.12 -7.59
C LEU A 62 -13.21 3.59 -7.62
N ASN A 63 -12.89 2.94 -6.49
CA ASN A 63 -12.91 1.48 -6.38
C ASN A 63 -14.32 0.93 -6.63
N ILE A 64 -15.34 1.45 -5.95
CA ILE A 64 -16.74 1.08 -6.19
C ILE A 64 -17.12 1.28 -7.67
N LYS A 65 -16.79 2.45 -8.23
CA LYS A 65 -17.12 2.79 -9.62
C LYS A 65 -16.56 1.77 -10.62
N HIS A 66 -15.35 1.26 -10.37
CA HIS A 66 -14.67 0.36 -11.29
C HIS A 66 -14.80 -1.12 -10.95
N SER A 67 -15.35 -1.47 -9.79
CA SER A 67 -15.60 -2.86 -9.40
C SER A 67 -16.94 -3.40 -9.90
N SER A 68 -17.84 -2.54 -10.34
CA SER A 68 -19.14 -2.93 -10.90
C SER A 68 -19.09 -2.75 -12.41
N PRO A 69 -19.08 -3.83 -13.23
CA PRO A 69 -19.25 -3.72 -14.67
C PRO A 69 -20.63 -3.16 -14.99
N ASP A 70 -20.69 -2.18 -15.89
CA ASP A 70 -21.98 -1.60 -16.34
C ASP A 70 -22.94 -2.72 -16.81
N GLY A 71 -24.06 -2.87 -16.15
CA GLY A 71 -25.18 -3.73 -16.56
C GLY A 71 -25.10 -5.21 -16.14
N VAL A 72 -24.16 -5.62 -15.31
CA VAL A 72 -24.13 -6.98 -14.77
C VAL A 72 -24.59 -6.97 -13.33
N ASN A 73 -25.79 -7.52 -13.06
CA ASN A 73 -26.24 -7.87 -11.71
C ASN A 73 -25.35 -9.03 -11.22
N THR A 74 -24.26 -8.71 -10.55
CA THR A 74 -23.39 -9.71 -9.96
C THR A 74 -23.64 -9.80 -8.46
N ASP A 75 -24.60 -10.62 -8.08
CA ASP A 75 -24.83 -11.01 -6.67
C ASP A 75 -23.66 -11.84 -6.08
N SER A 76 -22.59 -12.09 -6.81
CA SER A 76 -21.59 -13.08 -6.39
C SER A 76 -20.12 -12.78 -6.65
N LEU A 77 -19.74 -11.74 -7.37
CA LEU A 77 -18.31 -11.45 -7.60
C LEU A 77 -18.00 -9.98 -7.31
N VAL A 78 -17.49 -9.70 -6.12
CA VAL A 78 -16.85 -8.41 -5.83
C VAL A 78 -15.52 -8.35 -6.57
N LEU A 79 -15.52 -7.73 -7.74
CA LEU A 79 -14.33 -7.50 -8.57
C LEU A 79 -13.47 -6.33 -8.03
N GLY A 80 -13.70 -5.94 -6.79
CA GLY A 80 -12.98 -4.82 -6.18
C GLY A 80 -11.56 -5.18 -5.77
N SER A 81 -10.79 -4.14 -5.54
CA SER A 81 -9.43 -4.23 -5.02
C SER A 81 -9.35 -3.66 -3.62
N THR A 82 -8.37 -4.10 -2.85
CA THR A 82 -8.01 -3.49 -1.57
C THR A 82 -6.79 -2.61 -1.78
N PHE A 83 -6.80 -1.41 -1.20
CA PHE A 83 -5.69 -0.47 -1.30
C PHE A 83 -5.14 -0.17 0.10
N ILE A 84 -3.83 -0.01 0.22
CA ILE A 84 -3.21 0.69 1.35
C ILE A 84 -2.69 2.03 0.82
N ILE A 85 -3.04 3.09 1.53
CA ILE A 85 -2.66 4.47 1.21
C ILE A 85 -1.90 5.01 2.41
N GLY A 86 -0.67 5.43 2.21
CA GLY A 86 0.14 6.00 3.28
C GLY A 86 0.99 7.17 2.82
N GLY A 87 1.39 7.99 3.78
CA GLY A 87 2.27 9.12 3.50
C GLY A 87 1.96 10.35 4.33
N GLN A 88 2.20 11.53 3.75
CA GLN A 88 2.05 12.80 4.45
C GLN A 88 1.64 13.93 3.51
N ILE A 89 0.72 14.77 3.96
CA ILE A 89 0.48 16.11 3.42
C ILE A 89 1.30 17.08 4.29
N ARG A 90 2.03 18.00 3.67
CA ARG A 90 2.88 18.95 4.39
C ARG A 90 2.10 19.71 5.47
N GLY A 91 2.62 19.69 6.68
CA GLY A 91 2.00 20.34 7.84
C GLY A 91 0.95 19.46 8.56
N GLN A 92 0.73 18.24 8.10
CA GLN A 92 -0.12 17.24 8.76
C GLN A 92 0.74 16.07 9.26
N ASP A 93 0.15 15.17 10.03
CA ASP A 93 0.84 13.97 10.49
C ASP A 93 0.94 12.90 9.39
N LEU A 94 1.83 11.92 9.64
CA LEU A 94 1.87 10.69 8.84
C LEU A 94 0.58 9.93 9.03
N GLU A 95 0.00 9.49 7.91
CA GLU A 95 -1.26 8.76 7.90
C GLU A 95 -1.15 7.45 7.13
N LEU A 96 -1.94 6.48 7.54
CA LEU A 96 -2.04 5.17 6.91
C LEU A 96 -3.49 4.71 6.91
N TYR A 97 -4.02 4.35 5.74
CA TYR A 97 -5.38 3.86 5.56
C TYR A 97 -5.42 2.60 4.72
N MET A 98 -6.33 1.70 5.04
CA MET A 98 -6.75 0.60 4.16
C MET A 98 -8.13 0.92 3.61
N VAL A 99 -8.29 0.83 2.30
CA VAL A 99 -9.56 1.00 1.58
C VAL A 99 -10.01 -0.36 1.07
N TYR A 100 -11.20 -0.79 1.48
CA TYR A 100 -11.80 -2.07 1.11
C TYR A 100 -12.48 -2.03 -0.26
N PRO A 101 -12.77 -3.20 -0.87
CA PRO A 101 -13.51 -3.28 -2.13
C PRO A 101 -14.85 -2.54 -2.11
N GLN A 102 -15.51 -2.49 -0.96
CA GLN A 102 -16.78 -1.80 -0.74
C GLN A 102 -16.65 -0.27 -0.61
N GLY A 103 -15.43 0.25 -0.70
CA GLY A 103 -15.12 1.67 -0.65
C GLY A 103 -15.01 2.28 0.75
N ASN A 104 -15.34 1.52 1.79
CA ASN A 104 -15.08 1.91 3.17
C ASN A 104 -13.59 1.79 3.49
N TYR A 105 -13.14 2.46 4.55
CA TYR A 105 -11.72 2.50 4.91
C TYR A 105 -11.53 2.48 6.42
N ILE A 106 -10.35 2.02 6.84
CA ILE A 106 -9.93 1.99 8.24
C ILE A 106 -8.51 2.52 8.40
N ARG A 107 -8.19 2.95 9.61
CA ARG A 107 -6.81 3.17 10.08
C ARG A 107 -6.30 1.94 10.84
N PRO A 108 -4.98 1.72 10.91
CA PRO A 108 -4.42 0.72 11.82
C PRO A 108 -4.72 1.11 13.27
N ALA A 109 -4.78 0.11 14.15
CA ALA A 109 -4.86 0.36 15.58
C ALA A 109 -3.53 0.94 16.11
N ASP A 110 -3.59 1.83 17.09
CA ASP A 110 -2.40 2.46 17.67
C ASP A 110 -1.42 1.42 18.23
N SER A 111 -1.93 0.33 18.80
CA SER A 111 -1.12 -0.78 19.32
C SER A 111 -0.50 -1.66 18.23
N LYS A 112 -1.01 -1.61 17.01
CA LYS A 112 -0.59 -2.39 15.84
C LYS A 112 -0.51 -1.46 14.62
N PRO A 113 0.52 -0.60 14.53
CA PRO A 113 0.61 0.47 13.55
C PRO A 113 1.06 -0.01 12.17
N TYR A 114 0.42 -1.04 11.64
CA TYR A 114 0.68 -1.55 10.30
C TYR A 114 -0.59 -2.12 9.66
N LEU A 115 -0.57 -2.25 8.35
CA LEU A 115 -1.64 -2.85 7.54
C LEU A 115 -1.03 -3.87 6.59
N VAL A 116 -1.79 -4.92 6.27
CA VAL A 116 -1.41 -5.96 5.32
C VAL A 116 -2.55 -6.19 4.35
N ILE A 117 -2.25 -6.37 3.07
CA ILE A 117 -3.19 -6.76 2.01
C ILE A 117 -2.60 -7.91 1.20
N GLY A 118 -3.44 -8.61 0.47
CA GLY A 118 -3.06 -9.81 -0.27
C GLY A 118 -3.09 -11.06 0.62
N GLU A 119 -2.09 -11.93 0.49
CA GLU A 119 -1.98 -13.12 1.35
C GLU A 119 -1.44 -12.74 2.73
N VAL A 120 -2.22 -13.02 3.76
CA VAL A 120 -1.91 -12.58 5.13
C VAL A 120 -1.50 -13.71 6.07
N LYS A 121 -1.76 -14.99 5.71
CA LYS A 121 -1.59 -16.13 6.60
C LYS A 121 -0.17 -16.33 7.08
N TYR A 122 0.78 -16.13 6.19
CA TYR A 122 2.18 -16.49 6.44
C TYR A 122 3.00 -15.33 6.99
N GLY A 123 2.75 -14.13 6.51
CA GLY A 123 3.53 -12.94 6.88
C GLY A 123 3.00 -12.20 8.11
N LYS A 124 1.67 -12.07 8.24
CA LYS A 124 1.06 -11.33 9.35
C LYS A 124 1.46 -11.82 10.75
N PRO A 125 1.55 -13.13 11.05
CA PRO A 125 1.99 -13.59 12.37
C PRO A 125 3.38 -13.09 12.78
N ILE A 126 4.28 -12.85 11.83
CA ILE A 126 5.62 -12.29 12.07
C ILE A 126 5.51 -10.81 12.45
N LEU A 127 4.73 -10.05 11.68
CA LEU A 127 4.47 -8.63 11.95
C LEU A 127 3.80 -8.44 13.31
N ASP A 128 2.83 -9.28 13.66
CA ASP A 128 2.10 -9.23 14.94
C ASP A 128 3.02 -9.33 16.16
N ARG A 129 4.13 -10.06 16.04
CA ARG A 129 5.10 -10.26 17.12
C ARG A 129 6.11 -9.12 17.26
N VAL A 130 6.46 -8.48 16.16
CA VAL A 130 7.61 -7.55 16.11
C VAL A 130 7.16 -6.10 16.02
N ILE A 131 6.11 -5.81 15.24
CA ILE A 131 5.70 -4.42 14.98
C ILE A 131 4.93 -3.86 16.16
N THR A 132 5.55 -2.87 16.80
CA THR A 132 4.99 -2.08 17.90
C THR A 132 5.14 -0.59 17.60
N PRO A 133 4.45 0.30 18.33
CA PRO A 133 4.58 1.75 18.11
C PRO A 133 6.01 2.29 18.22
N ASN A 134 6.87 1.60 18.96
CA ASN A 134 8.26 2.01 19.22
C ASN A 134 9.29 1.27 18.38
N VAL A 135 8.86 0.43 17.42
CA VAL A 135 9.79 -0.29 16.55
C VAL A 135 10.62 0.68 15.71
N SER A 136 11.92 0.42 15.58
CA SER A 136 12.76 1.21 14.70
C SER A 136 12.39 0.97 13.23
N ILE A 137 12.59 1.99 12.36
CA ILE A 137 12.36 1.84 10.91
C ILE A 137 13.21 0.67 10.35
N GLY A 138 14.43 0.50 10.84
CA GLY A 138 15.30 -0.60 10.41
C GLY A 138 14.74 -1.97 10.78
N ASP A 139 14.24 -2.13 12.01
CA ASP A 139 13.64 -3.38 12.46
C ASP A 139 12.30 -3.63 11.76
N ALA A 140 11.48 -2.61 11.58
CA ALA A 140 10.24 -2.70 10.83
C ALA A 140 10.49 -3.14 9.37
N SER A 141 11.52 -2.57 8.72
CA SER A 141 11.90 -2.94 7.35
C SER A 141 12.39 -4.39 7.26
N ARG A 142 13.23 -4.83 8.20
CA ARG A 142 13.67 -6.23 8.28
C ARG A 142 12.50 -7.17 8.52
N CYS A 143 11.62 -6.83 9.44
CA CYS A 143 10.43 -7.62 9.75
C CYS A 143 9.50 -7.74 8.53
N ALA A 144 9.29 -6.66 7.79
CA ALA A 144 8.50 -6.66 6.55
C ALA A 144 9.13 -7.58 5.49
N LEU A 145 10.45 -7.55 5.31
CA LEU A 145 11.13 -8.45 4.37
C LEU A 145 11.02 -9.92 4.77
N ILE A 146 11.18 -10.24 6.05
CA ILE A 146 10.99 -11.61 6.57
C ILE A 146 9.54 -12.08 6.40
N SER A 147 8.58 -11.19 6.65
CA SER A 147 7.15 -11.45 6.42
C SER A 147 6.88 -11.78 4.94
N MET A 148 7.48 -11.03 4.03
CA MET A 148 7.39 -11.29 2.59
C MET A 148 8.08 -12.61 2.21
N ASP A 149 9.27 -12.90 2.72
CA ASP A 149 10.00 -14.16 2.48
C ASP A 149 9.16 -15.38 2.90
N SER A 150 8.56 -15.33 4.09
CA SER A 150 7.66 -16.39 4.58
C SER A 150 6.47 -16.60 3.63
N THR A 151 5.93 -15.52 3.09
CA THR A 151 4.81 -15.58 2.14
C THR A 151 5.26 -16.15 0.80
N LEU A 152 6.39 -15.69 0.26
CA LEU A 152 6.98 -16.18 -1.00
C LEU A 152 7.28 -17.68 -0.97
N LYS A 153 7.75 -18.18 0.18
CA LYS A 153 8.05 -19.62 0.36
C LYS A 153 6.81 -20.48 0.51
N SER A 154 5.68 -19.88 0.88
CA SER A 154 4.45 -20.63 1.26
C SER A 154 3.32 -20.47 0.25
N ASP A 155 3.35 -19.45 -0.61
CA ASP A 155 2.31 -19.16 -1.59
C ASP A 155 2.92 -18.90 -2.96
N LEU A 156 2.66 -19.80 -3.90
CA LEU A 156 3.16 -19.73 -5.28
C LEU A 156 2.57 -18.58 -6.10
N THR A 157 1.49 -17.96 -5.63
CA THR A 157 0.89 -16.79 -6.29
C THR A 157 1.59 -15.48 -5.95
N VAL A 158 2.46 -15.48 -4.95
CA VAL A 158 3.28 -14.34 -4.54
C VAL A 158 4.71 -14.55 -5.03
N GLY A 159 5.25 -13.59 -5.75
CA GLY A 159 6.56 -13.72 -6.38
C GLY A 159 7.38 -12.43 -6.36
N PRO A 160 8.70 -12.55 -6.58
CA PRO A 160 9.58 -11.40 -6.74
C PRO A 160 9.26 -10.64 -8.05
N PRO A 161 9.73 -9.39 -8.21
CA PRO A 161 10.56 -8.66 -7.25
C PRO A 161 9.77 -8.06 -6.09
N ILE A 162 10.48 -7.76 -4.97
CA ILE A 162 9.93 -7.07 -3.80
C ILE A 162 10.33 -5.61 -3.86
N ASP A 163 9.35 -4.72 -3.90
CA ASP A 163 9.59 -3.29 -3.77
C ASP A 163 9.52 -2.87 -2.30
N ILE A 164 10.56 -2.21 -1.81
CA ILE A 164 10.59 -1.62 -0.48
C ILE A 164 10.76 -0.10 -0.59
N ALA A 165 9.84 0.63 0.04
CA ALA A 165 9.89 2.08 0.13
C ALA A 165 9.86 2.52 1.60
N VAL A 166 10.73 3.47 1.96
CA VAL A 166 10.75 4.09 3.29
C VAL A 166 10.51 5.58 3.13
N TYR A 167 9.48 6.07 3.80
CA TYR A 167 9.19 7.48 3.92
C TYR A 167 9.29 7.91 5.39
N LYS A 168 10.07 8.94 5.67
CA LYS A 168 10.23 9.50 7.01
C LYS A 168 9.42 10.79 7.13
N LYS A 169 8.82 11.03 8.30
CA LYS A 169 8.05 12.24 8.60
C LYS A 169 8.83 13.50 8.18
N ASP A 170 8.12 14.44 7.59
CA ASP A 170 8.61 15.76 7.17
C ASP A 170 9.70 15.77 6.08
N GLN A 171 9.97 14.62 5.47
CA GLN A 171 10.86 14.56 4.33
C GLN A 171 10.14 15.00 3.03
N LYS A 172 10.89 15.63 2.12
CA LYS A 172 10.34 16.08 0.82
C LYS A 172 10.17 14.96 -0.20
N LYS A 173 10.77 13.80 0.06
CA LYS A 173 10.78 12.65 -0.86
C LYS A 173 10.90 11.34 -0.08
N ILE A 174 10.62 10.24 -0.75
CA ILE A 174 10.89 8.89 -0.24
C ILE A 174 12.37 8.81 0.14
N SER A 175 12.65 8.39 1.38
CA SER A 175 14.00 8.33 1.93
C SER A 175 14.80 7.15 1.37
N TYR A 176 14.11 6.07 1.03
CA TYR A 176 14.71 4.86 0.47
C TYR A 176 13.68 4.18 -0.44
N LEU A 177 14.12 3.76 -1.62
CA LEU A 177 13.32 2.95 -2.55
C LEU A 177 14.25 1.95 -3.20
N LYS A 178 13.94 0.66 -3.07
CA LYS A 178 14.72 -0.42 -3.68
C LYS A 178 13.78 -1.51 -4.17
N CYS A 179 14.08 -2.04 -5.34
CA CYS A 179 13.49 -3.25 -5.89
C CYS A 179 14.45 -4.40 -5.63
N LEU A 180 14.01 -5.42 -4.92
CA LEU A 180 14.81 -6.55 -4.47
C LEU A 180 14.39 -7.82 -5.20
N ASN A 181 15.37 -8.55 -5.72
CA ASN A 181 15.17 -9.93 -6.14
C ASN A 181 15.61 -10.90 -5.04
N THR A 182 15.14 -12.12 -5.08
CA THR A 182 15.51 -13.16 -4.09
C THR A 182 17.00 -13.51 -4.10
N SER A 183 17.75 -13.14 -5.15
CA SER A 183 19.22 -13.28 -5.26
C SER A 183 20.00 -12.07 -4.72
N ASP A 184 19.31 -11.03 -4.23
CA ASP A 184 19.95 -9.84 -3.71
C ASP A 184 20.67 -10.16 -2.38
N GLU A 185 21.96 -9.81 -2.27
CA GLU A 185 22.77 -10.15 -1.10
C GLU A 185 22.18 -9.64 0.22
N ASP A 186 21.65 -8.42 0.23
CA ASP A 186 21.05 -7.83 1.42
C ASP A 186 19.79 -8.59 1.85
N TYR A 187 18.98 -8.99 0.87
CA TYR A 187 17.78 -9.78 1.10
C TYR A 187 18.16 -11.18 1.64
N THR A 188 19.07 -11.88 0.97
CA THR A 188 19.52 -13.21 1.36
C THR A 188 20.09 -13.21 2.77
N LYS A 189 20.99 -12.26 3.10
CA LYS A 189 21.57 -12.13 4.45
C LYS A 189 20.52 -11.92 5.55
N ILE A 190 19.43 -11.22 5.26
CA ILE A 190 18.34 -11.02 6.23
C ILE A 190 17.56 -12.31 6.44
N CYS A 191 17.23 -13.02 5.36
CA CYS A 191 16.43 -14.24 5.39
C CYS A 191 17.21 -15.40 6.01
N ASP A 192 18.49 -15.57 5.69
CA ASP A 192 19.36 -16.61 6.25
C ASP A 192 19.52 -16.46 7.76
N LYS A 193 19.80 -15.25 8.24
CA LYS A 193 19.88 -14.97 9.69
C LYS A 193 18.58 -15.25 10.45
N TRP A 194 17.46 -15.24 9.77
CA TRP A 194 16.17 -15.61 10.36
C TRP A 194 15.97 -17.12 10.40
N SER A 195 16.42 -17.82 9.36
CA SER A 195 16.28 -19.29 9.23
C SER A 195 17.22 -20.04 10.16
N ASP A 196 18.35 -19.45 10.53
CA ASP A 196 19.38 -20.05 11.42
C ASP A 196 19.03 -19.96 12.92
N LYS A 197 17.83 -19.48 13.28
CA LYS A 197 17.34 -19.36 14.67
C LYS A 197 16.11 -20.24 14.91
#